data_d6fa5beb73c6f425b197614a4ef4061f
#
_entry.id   d6fa5beb73c6f425b197614a4ef4061f
#
_cell.length_a   1.000
_cell.length_b   1.000
_cell.length_c   1.000
_cell.angle_alpha   90.00
_cell.angle_beta   90.00
_cell.angle_gamma   90.00
#
_symmetry.space_group_name_H-M   'P 1'
#
loop_
_entity.id
_entity.type
_entity.pdbx_description
1 polymer ?
#
loop_
_entity_poly.entity_id
_entity_poly.type
_entity_poly.pdbx_seq_one_letter_code
_entity_poly.pdbx_strand_id
1 'polypeptide(L)'
;VDIYGIGSKMLGGDFMSSEVSIGVNLKNKFIPTIEFGMGGTDTWNETGIHYKSKTAPFFRIGVDYNTMAKKKEKNSYLYVGLRYAFSSFKYDVSTLPVDDPIWGGSIGNPSLEDDYWGGSVPFSHLGMKGSMQWFELVVGVKVRIYKNFNMGWSVRMKYKTNASTNEYANPWYVPGYGKYKSNNMGITYSLIYKLPL
;
A
#
# COMPACT_ATOMS: atom_id res chain seq x y z
N VAL A 1 -13.61 -0.04 -8.03
CA VAL A 1 -13.23 0.61 -6.77
C VAL A 1 -12.88 -0.46 -5.75
N ASP A 2 -11.74 -0.34 -5.10
CA ASP A 2 -11.37 -1.21 -3.98
C ASP A 2 -11.97 -0.67 -2.68
N ILE A 3 -12.70 -1.53 -1.96
CA ILE A 3 -13.35 -1.21 -0.68
C ILE A 3 -12.60 -1.78 0.53
N TYR A 4 -11.68 -2.71 0.33
CA TYR A 4 -10.96 -3.36 1.43
C TYR A 4 -10.06 -2.40 2.22
N GLY A 5 -9.32 -1.55 1.51
CA GLY A 5 -8.39 -0.62 2.15
C GLY A 5 -9.08 0.46 2.99
N ILE A 6 -10.31 0.84 2.64
CA ILE A 6 -11.13 1.76 3.44
C ILE A 6 -11.65 1.01 4.69
N GLY A 7 -12.13 -0.23 4.50
CA GLY A 7 -12.66 -1.05 5.57
C GLY A 7 -11.62 -1.45 6.60
N SER A 8 -10.36 -1.68 6.21
CA SER A 8 -9.30 -2.11 7.12
C SER A 8 -9.02 -1.06 8.21
N LYS A 9 -9.01 0.22 7.88
CA LYS A 9 -8.82 1.29 8.87
C LYS A 9 -10.02 1.42 9.81
N MET A 10 -11.25 1.22 9.31
CA MET A 10 -12.45 1.22 10.15
C MET A 10 -12.48 0.07 11.16
N LEU A 11 -11.77 -1.02 10.85
CA LEU A 11 -11.63 -2.20 11.71
C LEU A 11 -10.35 -2.19 12.57
N GLY A 12 -9.70 -1.03 12.73
CA GLY A 12 -8.49 -0.88 13.55
C GLY A 12 -7.17 -1.20 12.85
N GLY A 13 -7.14 -1.21 11.53
CA GLY A 13 -5.90 -1.42 10.78
C GLY A 13 -4.97 -0.19 10.77
N ASP A 14 -3.67 -0.44 10.69
CA ASP A 14 -2.60 0.56 10.80
C ASP A 14 -2.48 1.48 9.57
N PHE A 15 -3.17 1.19 8.48
CA PHE A 15 -3.06 1.96 7.23
C PHE A 15 -4.42 2.10 6.53
N MET A 16 -4.56 3.18 5.79
CA MET A 16 -5.68 3.44 4.90
C MET A 16 -5.21 3.38 3.45
N SER A 17 -5.98 2.70 2.60
CA SER A 17 -5.74 2.68 1.17
C SER A 17 -7.08 2.67 0.44
N SER A 18 -7.16 3.41 -0.65
CA SER A 18 -8.29 3.34 -1.57
C SER A 18 -7.79 3.39 -3.01
N GLU A 19 -8.45 2.67 -3.92
CA GLU A 19 -8.04 2.66 -5.32
C GLU A 19 -9.24 2.62 -6.26
N VAL A 20 -9.03 3.22 -7.42
CA VAL A 20 -9.94 3.18 -8.58
C VAL A 20 -9.17 2.60 -9.74
N SER A 21 -9.80 1.70 -10.49
CA SER A 21 -9.21 1.07 -11.67
C SER A 21 -10.10 1.20 -12.89
N ILE A 22 -9.48 1.34 -14.04
CA ILE A 22 -10.13 1.33 -15.36
C ILE A 22 -9.49 0.24 -16.19
N GLY A 23 -10.30 -0.64 -16.76
CA GLY A 23 -9.82 -1.70 -17.63
C GLY A 23 -10.64 -1.81 -18.91
N VAL A 24 -9.99 -2.09 -20.01
CA VAL A 24 -10.61 -2.29 -21.33
C VAL A 24 -10.59 -3.76 -21.70
N ASN A 25 -11.75 -4.34 -21.95
CA ASN A 25 -11.86 -5.76 -22.29
C ASN A 25 -11.60 -6.00 -23.78
N LEU A 26 -10.43 -6.52 -24.11
CA LEU A 26 -10.04 -6.86 -25.47
C LEU A 26 -10.35 -8.33 -25.77
N LYS A 27 -11.36 -8.56 -26.61
CA LYS A 27 -11.78 -9.90 -27.09
C LYS A 27 -12.02 -10.92 -25.97
N ASN A 28 -12.44 -10.45 -24.80
CA ASN A 28 -12.66 -11.26 -23.59
C ASN A 28 -11.41 -12.04 -23.12
N LYS A 29 -10.23 -11.71 -23.60
CA LYS A 29 -8.99 -12.43 -23.34
C LYS A 29 -7.98 -11.57 -22.55
N PHE A 30 -7.72 -10.36 -23.01
CA PHE A 30 -6.79 -9.43 -22.37
C PHE A 30 -7.54 -8.21 -21.88
N ILE A 31 -7.17 -7.74 -20.70
CA ILE A 31 -7.79 -6.57 -20.07
C ILE A 31 -6.65 -5.66 -19.59
N PRO A 32 -6.11 -4.78 -20.49
CA PRO A 32 -5.26 -3.70 -20.04
C PRO A 32 -5.95 -2.90 -18.94
N THR A 33 -5.23 -2.59 -17.87
CA THR A 33 -5.80 -1.95 -16.68
C THR A 33 -4.84 -0.87 -16.18
N ILE A 34 -5.39 0.27 -15.83
CA ILE A 34 -4.73 1.36 -15.15
C ILE A 34 -5.41 1.53 -13.80
N GLU A 35 -4.62 1.64 -12.74
CA GLU A 35 -5.12 1.81 -11.39
C GLU A 35 -4.47 3.06 -10.78
N PHE A 36 -5.29 3.85 -10.10
CA PHE A 36 -4.87 4.99 -9.30
C PHE A 36 -5.40 4.81 -7.89
N GLY A 37 -4.57 5.06 -6.90
CA GLY A 37 -4.99 4.98 -5.53
C GLY A 37 -4.23 5.95 -4.63
N MET A 38 -4.70 6.06 -3.41
CA MET A 38 -4.10 6.86 -2.35
C MET A 38 -3.96 6.01 -1.10
N GLY A 39 -2.86 6.18 -0.39
CA GLY A 39 -2.63 5.45 0.86
C GLY A 39 -1.80 6.25 1.84
N GLY A 40 -1.95 5.93 3.11
CA GLY A 40 -1.20 6.55 4.20
C GLY A 40 -1.29 5.72 5.47
N THR A 41 -0.45 6.04 6.44
CA THR A 41 -0.42 5.40 7.76
C THR A 41 -0.12 6.42 8.86
N ASP A 42 -0.60 6.12 10.05
CA ASP A 42 -0.28 6.85 11.28
C ASP A 42 -0.37 5.80 12.40
N THR A 43 0.80 5.28 12.82
CA THR A 43 0.87 4.15 13.74
C THR A 43 2.10 4.21 14.64
N TRP A 44 1.99 3.63 15.81
CA TRP A 44 3.08 3.42 16.76
C TRP A 44 3.48 1.95 16.75
N ASN A 45 4.77 1.69 16.83
CA ASN A 45 5.23 0.34 17.07
C ASN A 45 5.34 0.04 18.58
N GLU A 46 5.58 -1.21 18.90
CA GLU A 46 5.74 -1.68 20.28
C GLU A 46 6.95 -1.07 21.00
N THR A 47 7.93 -0.55 20.26
CA THR A 47 9.14 0.09 20.81
C THR A 47 9.02 1.59 20.96
N GLY A 48 7.82 2.16 20.82
CA GLY A 48 7.56 3.60 20.99
C GLY A 48 8.02 4.48 19.82
N ILE A 49 8.24 3.91 18.64
CA ILE A 49 8.54 4.66 17.43
C ILE A 49 7.23 4.97 16.69
N HIS A 50 7.04 6.23 16.39
CA HIS A 50 5.92 6.73 15.60
C HIS A 50 6.27 6.75 14.12
N TYR A 51 5.46 6.08 13.31
CA TYR A 51 5.56 6.09 11.86
C TYR A 51 4.35 6.78 11.26
N LYS A 52 4.58 7.87 10.57
CA LYS A 52 3.54 8.62 9.89
C LYS A 52 3.89 8.79 8.42
N SER A 53 3.02 8.33 7.54
CA SER A 53 3.08 8.63 6.12
C SER A 53 1.80 9.36 5.75
N LYS A 54 1.93 10.62 5.33
CA LYS A 54 0.79 11.39 4.83
C LYS A 54 0.20 10.66 3.63
N THR A 55 -1.10 10.79 3.45
CA THR A 55 -1.79 10.22 2.29
C THR A 55 -1.12 10.66 1.01
N ALA A 56 -0.61 9.71 0.25
CA ALA A 56 0.11 9.95 -0.98
C ALA A 56 -0.39 9.02 -2.10
N PRO A 57 -0.29 9.47 -3.37
CA PRO A 57 -0.77 8.72 -4.51
C PRO A 57 0.15 7.55 -4.88
N PHE A 58 -0.44 6.54 -5.48
CA PHE A 58 0.25 5.49 -6.19
C PHE A 58 -0.46 5.16 -7.51
N PHE A 59 0.31 4.70 -8.48
CA PHE A 59 -0.17 4.36 -9.81
C PHE A 59 0.27 2.96 -10.16
N ARG A 60 -0.60 2.23 -10.88
CA ARG A 60 -0.29 0.93 -11.45
C ARG A 60 -0.78 0.86 -12.88
N ILE A 61 0.00 0.23 -13.72
CA ILE A 61 -0.37 -0.12 -15.09
C ILE A 61 -0.08 -1.59 -15.32
N GLY A 62 -0.95 -2.26 -16.03
CA GLY A 62 -0.74 -3.67 -16.31
C GLY A 62 -1.80 -4.29 -17.18
N VAL A 63 -1.82 -5.60 -17.23
CA VAL A 63 -2.75 -6.38 -18.03
C VAL A 63 -3.21 -7.62 -17.27
N ASP A 64 -4.50 -7.90 -17.34
CA ASP A 64 -5.10 -9.15 -16.88
C ASP A 64 -5.32 -10.07 -18.08
N TYR A 65 -5.03 -11.33 -17.90
CA TYR A 65 -5.36 -12.41 -18.82
C TYR A 65 -6.50 -13.23 -18.26
N ASN A 66 -7.62 -13.29 -18.99
CA ASN A 66 -8.76 -14.13 -18.64
C ASN A 66 -8.47 -15.59 -19.01
N THR A 67 -8.24 -16.43 -18.02
CA THR A 67 -7.94 -17.86 -18.23
C THR A 67 -9.11 -18.65 -18.75
N MET A 68 -10.33 -18.12 -18.63
CA MET A 68 -11.58 -18.76 -19.05
C MET A 68 -12.17 -18.15 -20.33
N ALA A 69 -11.38 -17.43 -21.12
CA ALA A 69 -11.85 -16.72 -22.32
C ALA A 69 -12.55 -17.62 -23.36
N LYS A 70 -12.21 -18.91 -23.40
CA LYS A 70 -12.81 -19.89 -24.32
C LYS A 70 -14.12 -20.53 -23.82
N LYS A 71 -14.48 -20.37 -22.55
CA LYS A 71 -15.71 -20.93 -21.99
C LYS A 71 -16.93 -20.12 -22.41
N LYS A 72 -18.04 -20.82 -22.64
CA LYS A 72 -19.33 -20.19 -23.04
C LYS A 72 -19.92 -19.31 -21.93
N GLU A 73 -19.65 -19.62 -20.68
CA GLU A 73 -20.13 -18.83 -19.54
C GLU A 73 -19.30 -17.57 -19.39
N LYS A 74 -19.92 -16.42 -19.68
CA LYS A 74 -19.29 -15.09 -19.62
C LYS A 74 -19.52 -14.35 -18.30
N ASN A 75 -20.13 -15.00 -17.31
CA ASN A 75 -20.60 -14.34 -16.10
C ASN A 75 -19.54 -14.25 -15.00
N SER A 76 -18.61 -15.20 -14.99
CA SER A 76 -17.54 -15.26 -13.99
C SER A 76 -16.28 -15.80 -14.64
N TYR A 77 -15.13 -15.28 -14.25
CA TYR A 77 -13.86 -15.77 -14.76
C TYR A 77 -12.71 -15.57 -13.78
N LEU A 78 -11.76 -16.50 -13.88
CA LEU A 78 -10.45 -16.38 -13.24
C LEU A 78 -9.52 -15.59 -14.15
N TYR A 79 -8.66 -14.76 -13.56
CA TYR A 79 -7.65 -14.03 -14.30
C TYR A 79 -6.31 -14.06 -13.59
N VAL A 80 -5.26 -13.96 -14.38
CA VAL A 80 -3.89 -13.73 -13.91
C VAL A 80 -3.42 -12.42 -14.53
N GLY A 81 -2.82 -11.56 -13.74
CA GLY A 81 -2.39 -10.24 -14.19
C GLY A 81 -0.98 -9.90 -13.75
N LEU A 82 -0.35 -9.03 -14.52
CA LEU A 82 0.90 -8.38 -14.17
C LEU A 82 0.68 -6.89 -14.06
N ARG A 83 1.29 -6.26 -13.06
CA ARG A 83 1.29 -4.82 -12.83
C ARG A 83 2.70 -4.32 -12.63
N TYR A 84 2.95 -3.14 -13.15
CA TYR A 84 4.07 -2.30 -12.74
C TYR A 84 3.51 -1.10 -11.99
N ALA A 85 4.12 -0.77 -10.88
CA ALA A 85 3.60 0.23 -9.96
C ALA A 85 4.68 1.16 -9.45
N PHE A 86 4.28 2.39 -9.12
CA PHE A 86 5.16 3.33 -8.46
C PHE A 86 4.40 4.24 -7.51
N SER A 87 5.10 4.75 -6.50
CA SER A 87 4.63 5.76 -5.55
C SER A 87 5.76 6.68 -5.15
N SER A 88 5.41 7.96 -4.96
CA SER A 88 6.28 8.96 -4.34
C SER A 88 5.53 9.57 -3.15
N PHE A 89 6.18 9.60 -2.01
CA PHE A 89 5.51 9.93 -0.75
C PHE A 89 6.46 10.65 0.21
N LYS A 90 5.87 11.24 1.26
CA LYS A 90 6.62 11.79 2.40
C LYS A 90 6.25 11.01 3.63
N TYR A 91 7.21 10.84 4.52
CA TYR A 91 7.03 10.12 5.77
C TYR A 91 7.83 10.76 6.91
N ASP A 92 7.35 10.52 8.10
CA ASP A 92 7.93 10.99 9.35
C ASP A 92 8.23 9.75 10.21
N VAL A 93 9.37 9.79 10.90
CA VAL A 93 9.75 8.77 11.89
C VAL A 93 10.25 9.50 13.12
N SER A 94 9.61 9.25 14.26
CA SER A 94 9.96 9.92 15.51
C SER A 94 9.75 8.99 16.70
N THR A 95 10.45 9.25 17.78
CA THR A 95 10.17 8.64 19.08
C THR A 95 9.34 9.58 19.94
N LEU A 96 8.77 9.06 21.01
CA LEU A 96 8.24 9.90 22.09
C LEU A 96 9.37 10.76 22.69
N PRO A 97 9.11 12.02 23.02
CA PRO A 97 10.05 12.78 23.85
C PRO A 97 10.17 12.04 25.19
N VAL A 98 11.39 11.79 25.61
CA VAL A 98 11.66 11.27 26.96
C VAL A 98 11.77 12.47 27.87
N ASP A 99 10.84 12.61 28.82
CA ASP A 99 10.97 13.55 29.90
C ASP A 99 11.98 12.98 30.92
N ASP A 100 13.06 13.69 31.17
CA ASP A 100 13.98 13.33 32.22
C ASP A 100 13.39 13.73 33.58
N PRO A 101 12.98 12.76 34.44
CA PRO A 101 12.38 13.06 35.73
C PRO A 101 13.37 13.66 36.72
N ILE A 102 14.67 13.60 36.46
CA ILE A 102 15.73 14.09 37.38
C ILE A 102 16.10 15.52 37.04
N TRP A 103 16.19 15.89 35.79
CA TRP A 103 16.68 17.20 35.35
C TRP A 103 15.59 18.13 34.79
N GLY A 104 14.35 17.67 34.73
CA GLY A 104 13.16 18.48 34.37
C GLY A 104 13.20 19.06 32.94
N GLY A 105 13.95 18.44 32.04
CA GLY A 105 14.07 18.87 30.66
C GLY A 105 13.71 17.81 29.67
N SER A 106 13.09 18.22 28.57
CA SER A 106 12.91 17.36 27.37
C SER A 106 14.27 17.28 26.67
N ILE A 107 14.85 16.09 26.59
CA ILE A 107 16.10 15.86 25.85
C ILE A 107 15.78 15.91 24.37
N GLY A 108 15.89 17.09 23.78
CA GLY A 108 15.65 17.33 22.35
C GLY A 108 16.90 17.21 21.46
N ASN A 109 18.03 16.72 21.99
CA ASN A 109 19.25 16.63 21.20
C ASN A 109 19.52 15.20 20.73
N PRO A 110 19.36 14.90 19.43
CA PRO A 110 19.56 13.56 18.87
C PRO A 110 21.04 13.10 18.84
N SER A 111 21.98 13.95 19.28
CA SER A 111 23.42 13.67 19.25
C SER A 111 23.98 13.15 20.57
N LEU A 112 23.19 13.05 21.62
CA LEU A 112 23.59 12.52 22.90
C LEU A 112 23.35 11.02 22.95
N GLU A 113 24.36 10.22 22.67
CA GLU A 113 24.40 8.81 23.00
C GLU A 113 24.73 8.68 24.50
N ASP A 114 23.79 8.19 25.27
CA ASP A 114 24.03 7.81 26.66
C ASP A 114 24.37 6.33 26.75
N ASP A 115 25.63 6.02 26.62
CA ASP A 115 26.16 4.65 26.71
C ASP A 115 25.94 4.00 28.10
N TYR A 116 25.59 4.78 29.11
CA TYR A 116 25.49 4.30 30.47
C TYR A 116 24.17 3.63 30.84
N TRP A 117 23.09 4.00 30.15
CA TRP A 117 21.72 3.53 30.49
C TRP A 117 21.07 2.69 29.43
N GLY A 118 21.71 2.48 28.29
CA GLY A 118 21.15 1.66 27.19
C GLY A 118 19.81 2.18 26.63
N GLY A 119 19.49 3.45 26.89
CA GLY A 119 18.29 4.09 26.38
C GLY A 119 18.53 4.65 24.99
N SER A 120 17.58 4.47 24.08
CA SER A 120 17.62 5.11 22.78
C SER A 120 17.31 6.59 22.93
N VAL A 121 18.20 7.43 22.39
CA VAL A 121 18.01 8.89 22.36
C VAL A 121 16.75 9.23 21.54
N PRO A 122 15.88 10.12 22.02
CA PRO A 122 14.74 10.58 21.24
C PRO A 122 15.19 11.20 19.93
N PHE A 123 14.58 10.80 18.84
CA PHE A 123 14.83 11.38 17.53
C PHE A 123 13.53 11.77 16.83
N SER A 124 13.62 12.73 15.92
CA SER A 124 12.50 13.18 15.11
C SER A 124 12.97 13.56 13.71
N HIS A 125 12.66 12.70 12.75
CA HIS A 125 12.94 12.93 11.34
C HIS A 125 11.62 13.15 10.61
N LEU A 126 11.36 14.41 10.22
CA LEU A 126 10.11 14.85 9.64
C LEU A 126 10.27 15.21 8.16
N GLY A 127 9.25 14.95 7.38
CA GLY A 127 9.17 15.35 5.97
C GLY A 127 10.15 14.65 5.04
N MET A 128 10.64 13.48 5.45
CA MET A 128 11.53 12.66 4.60
C MET A 128 10.81 12.24 3.33
N LYS A 129 11.53 12.32 2.20
CA LYS A 129 11.00 11.92 0.89
C LYS A 129 11.38 10.48 0.59
N GLY A 130 10.45 9.74 0.03
CA GLY A 130 10.68 8.40 -0.47
C GLY A 130 9.98 8.15 -1.80
N SER A 131 10.52 7.26 -2.58
CA SER A 131 9.86 6.72 -3.77
C SER A 131 10.12 5.24 -3.89
N MET A 132 9.17 4.52 -4.47
CA MET A 132 9.30 3.08 -4.68
C MET A 132 8.66 2.66 -5.99
N GLN A 133 9.27 1.69 -6.63
CA GLN A 133 8.79 1.00 -7.82
C GLN A 133 8.74 -0.50 -7.53
N TRP A 134 7.69 -1.17 -8.02
CA TRP A 134 7.52 -2.60 -7.80
C TRP A 134 6.71 -3.26 -8.90
N PHE A 135 6.85 -4.57 -9.01
CA PHE A 135 5.98 -5.42 -9.83
C PHE A 135 4.97 -6.13 -8.95
N GLU A 136 3.79 -6.39 -9.52
CA GLU A 136 2.77 -7.22 -8.88
C GLU A 136 2.36 -8.37 -9.82
N LEU A 137 2.30 -9.58 -9.27
CA LEU A 137 1.59 -10.69 -9.83
C LEU A 137 0.22 -10.74 -9.17
N VAL A 138 -0.82 -10.75 -9.98
CA VAL A 138 -2.21 -10.72 -9.52
C VAL A 138 -2.92 -11.98 -9.97
N VAL A 139 -3.58 -12.64 -9.04
CA VAL A 139 -4.50 -13.76 -9.33
C VAL A 139 -5.84 -13.43 -8.72
N GLY A 140 -6.89 -13.49 -9.51
CA GLY A 140 -8.20 -13.12 -9.01
C GLY A 140 -9.36 -13.75 -9.76
N VAL A 141 -10.54 -13.53 -9.19
CA VAL A 141 -11.81 -13.95 -9.74
C VAL A 141 -12.73 -12.74 -9.87
N LYS A 142 -13.45 -12.66 -10.97
CA LYS A 142 -14.55 -11.70 -11.19
C LYS A 142 -15.84 -12.46 -11.36
N VAL A 143 -16.85 -12.08 -10.58
CA VAL A 143 -18.17 -12.72 -10.57
C VAL A 143 -19.22 -11.67 -10.87
N ARG A 144 -20.13 -11.95 -11.80
CA ARG A 144 -21.28 -11.10 -12.05
C ARG A 144 -22.31 -11.30 -10.96
N ILE A 145 -22.73 -10.22 -10.31
CA ILE A 145 -23.77 -10.23 -9.28
C ILE A 145 -25.12 -9.85 -9.90
N TYR A 146 -25.17 -8.72 -10.59
CA TYR A 146 -26.41 -8.21 -11.14
C TYR A 146 -26.14 -7.34 -12.38
N LYS A 147 -26.79 -7.64 -13.52
CA LYS A 147 -26.66 -6.87 -14.78
C LYS A 147 -25.20 -6.51 -15.10
N ASN A 148 -24.84 -5.26 -14.91
CA ASN A 148 -23.51 -4.72 -15.18
C ASN A 148 -22.61 -4.66 -13.94
N PHE A 149 -23.11 -5.04 -12.77
CA PHE A 149 -22.35 -5.08 -11.53
C PHE A 149 -21.65 -6.43 -11.36
N ASN A 150 -20.35 -6.35 -11.11
CA ASN A 150 -19.52 -7.51 -10.82
C ASN A 150 -18.77 -7.24 -9.51
N MET A 151 -18.45 -8.31 -8.81
CA MET A 151 -17.55 -8.30 -7.67
C MET A 151 -16.25 -8.96 -8.08
N GLY A 152 -15.15 -8.40 -7.65
CA GLY A 152 -13.81 -8.94 -7.84
C GLY A 152 -13.15 -9.27 -6.53
N TRP A 153 -12.41 -10.36 -6.51
CA TRP A 153 -11.51 -10.72 -5.43
C TRP A 153 -10.18 -11.12 -6.01
N SER A 154 -9.10 -10.59 -5.46
CA SER A 154 -7.77 -10.91 -5.94
C SER A 154 -6.73 -10.96 -4.83
N VAL A 155 -5.74 -11.80 -5.04
CA VAL A 155 -4.49 -11.85 -4.28
C VAL A 155 -3.40 -11.22 -5.14
N ARG A 156 -2.61 -10.36 -4.54
CA ARG A 156 -1.50 -9.65 -5.19
C ARG A 156 -0.20 -9.98 -4.47
N MET A 157 0.76 -10.48 -5.21
CA MET A 157 2.14 -10.66 -4.76
C MET A 157 2.96 -9.50 -5.32
N LYS A 158 3.59 -8.73 -4.44
CA LYS A 158 4.30 -7.49 -4.77
C LYS A 158 5.79 -7.67 -4.54
N TYR A 159 6.60 -7.31 -5.53
CA TYR A 159 8.05 -7.47 -5.51
C TYR A 159 8.71 -6.11 -5.73
N LYS A 160 9.40 -5.63 -4.70
CA LYS A 160 10.16 -4.38 -4.76
C LYS A 160 11.26 -4.48 -5.81
N THR A 161 11.29 -3.52 -6.74
CA THR A 161 12.33 -3.44 -7.78
C THR A 161 13.35 -2.37 -7.43
N ASN A 162 12.85 -1.16 -7.12
CA ASN A 162 13.69 -0.04 -6.78
C ASN A 162 13.03 0.77 -5.67
N ALA A 163 13.83 1.30 -4.76
CA ALA A 163 13.37 2.21 -3.72
C ALA A 163 14.45 3.23 -3.43
N SER A 164 14.06 4.49 -3.37
CA SER A 164 14.86 5.59 -2.86
C SER A 164 14.21 6.05 -1.56
N THR A 165 14.96 5.94 -0.48
CA THR A 165 14.55 6.35 0.87
C THR A 165 15.57 7.32 1.43
N ASN A 166 15.23 8.00 2.51
CA ASN A 166 16.16 8.88 3.19
C ASN A 166 17.22 8.06 3.94
N GLU A 167 18.42 8.61 4.09
CA GLU A 167 19.55 7.97 4.78
C GLU A 167 19.32 7.78 6.29
N TYR A 168 18.51 8.63 6.91
CA TYR A 168 18.26 8.60 8.36
C TYR A 168 17.31 7.50 8.79
N ALA A 169 16.25 7.23 8.00
CA ALA A 169 15.30 6.17 8.34
C ALA A 169 14.55 5.65 7.12
N ASN A 170 14.22 4.36 7.14
CA ASN A 170 13.33 3.75 6.16
C ASN A 170 11.86 3.97 6.53
N PRO A 171 10.96 4.12 5.53
CA PRO A 171 9.53 4.18 5.81
C PRO A 171 9.02 2.83 6.33
N TRP A 172 8.07 2.85 7.23
CA TRP A 172 7.39 1.63 7.67
C TRP A 172 6.36 1.15 6.65
N TYR A 173 5.70 2.11 5.99
CA TYR A 173 4.64 1.87 5.02
C TYR A 173 4.88 2.66 3.74
N VAL A 174 4.57 2.03 2.61
CA VAL A 174 4.61 2.65 1.27
C VAL A 174 3.21 2.61 0.66
N PRO A 175 2.66 3.75 0.23
CA PRO A 175 1.34 3.81 -0.39
C PRO A 175 1.20 2.84 -1.56
N GLY A 176 0.15 2.03 -1.54
CA GLY A 176 -0.13 1.00 -2.53
C GLY A 176 0.71 -0.28 -2.42
N TYR A 177 1.89 -0.22 -1.83
CA TYR A 177 2.74 -1.39 -1.63
C TYR A 177 2.43 -2.11 -0.31
N GLY A 178 2.30 -1.37 0.79
CA GLY A 178 2.13 -1.88 2.15
C GLY A 178 3.38 -1.73 3.01
N LYS A 179 3.64 -2.64 3.94
CA LYS A 179 4.84 -2.60 4.80
C LYS A 179 6.12 -2.65 3.96
N TYR A 180 7.12 -1.84 4.33
CA TYR A 180 8.39 -1.76 3.63
C TYR A 180 9.22 -3.05 3.80
N LYS A 181 9.16 -3.93 2.79
CA LYS A 181 9.86 -5.22 2.72
C LYS A 181 10.28 -5.51 1.29
N SER A 182 11.09 -6.54 1.06
CA SER A 182 11.49 -6.96 -0.29
C SER A 182 10.30 -7.47 -1.12
N ASN A 183 9.39 -8.18 -0.46
CA ASN A 183 8.15 -8.66 -1.05
C ASN A 183 6.99 -8.46 -0.08
N ASN A 184 5.79 -8.35 -0.63
CA ASN A 184 4.57 -8.17 0.14
C ASN A 184 3.42 -8.90 -0.52
N MET A 185 2.41 -9.24 0.26
CA MET A 185 1.17 -9.84 -0.23
C MET A 185 -0.01 -8.98 0.20
N GLY A 186 -0.98 -8.84 -0.67
CA GLY A 186 -2.22 -8.11 -0.40
C GLY A 186 -3.43 -8.82 -0.98
N ILE A 187 -4.56 -8.58 -0.36
CA ILE A 187 -5.87 -9.02 -0.82
C ILE A 187 -6.65 -7.78 -1.23
N THR A 188 -7.39 -7.87 -2.31
CA THR A 188 -8.21 -6.77 -2.82
C THR A 188 -9.63 -7.26 -3.05
N TYR A 189 -10.60 -6.50 -2.56
CA TYR A 189 -12.02 -6.66 -2.86
C TYR A 189 -12.47 -5.48 -3.71
N SER A 190 -12.97 -5.75 -4.91
CA SER A 190 -13.36 -4.70 -5.85
C SER A 190 -14.81 -4.81 -6.25
N LEU A 191 -15.50 -3.67 -6.27
CA LEU A 191 -16.78 -3.50 -6.92
C LEU A 191 -16.54 -2.96 -8.34
N ILE A 192 -17.06 -3.66 -9.34
CA ILE A 192 -16.76 -3.40 -10.75
C ILE A 192 -18.07 -3.12 -11.47
N TYR A 193 -18.15 -1.96 -12.11
CA TYR A 193 -19.24 -1.61 -13.00
C TYR A 193 -18.78 -1.74 -14.44
N LYS A 194 -19.47 -2.56 -15.24
CA LYS A 194 -19.20 -2.74 -16.67
C LYS A 194 -20.03 -1.75 -17.47
N LEU A 195 -19.36 -0.81 -18.14
CA LEU A 195 -20.00 0.12 -19.05
C LEU A 195 -20.52 -0.64 -20.28
N PRO A 196 -21.76 -0.41 -20.70
CA PRO A 196 -22.29 -0.93 -21.95
C PRO A 196 -21.72 -0.10 -23.12
N LEU A 197 -20.59 -0.52 -23.63
CA LEU A 197 -19.95 0.05 -24.84
C LEU A 197 -20.13 -0.93 -26.00
#